data_7555d711b3b1d151242e67e5632095a1
#
_entry.id   7555d711b3b1d151242e67e5632095a1
#
_cell.length_a   1.000
_cell.length_b   1.000
_cell.length_c   1.000
_cell.angle_alpha   90.00
_cell.angle_beta   90.00
_cell.angle_gamma   90.00
#
_symmetry.space_group_name_H-M   'P 1'
#
loop_
_entity.id
_entity.type
_entity.pdbx_description
1 polymer ?
#
loop_
_entity_poly.entity_id
_entity_poly.type
_entity_poly.pdbx_seq_one_letter_code
_entity_poly.pdbx_strand_id
1 'polypeptide(L)'
;PTDCPTRERAGWTGDMGVFIETGLTLMDCYPVAEKWLAECRLNQYPDGRMANIAPPNARPGYMTPMLCMSAGWGDAAILVPYALYKRTGDRKILADNYEMMQRWYGFLLGRAQQTTDEQQDGDYAKFTVLNGMDYGEWCEPGITPMQAMMNPRKSVGTAYLAYSGRLLAEVAEALGKADDAANYCGTAANAVKAYRAAFTENGVIKSDRQCEYVRAIAFALLGEDESKAAAATLNQMVIENGCHLNTGFLSTPFLCDVLAKYGYTDTAYKLLLQPDAPGWLYEVGKGATTVWETWTGIDENGKPHESLNHYSYGAICGWLFGGVCGIHYADGVLTIAPTPDKTLGWAKAAYDSPAGRIVSGWRYDGDAVTYEFEIPANLTADVTLPDGRKFTLAPGKHTV
;
A
#
# COMPACT_ATOMS: atom_id res chain seq x y z
N PRO A 1 10.42 -4.51 13.67
CA PRO A 1 9.15 -3.79 13.67
C PRO A 1 8.15 -4.46 14.61
N THR A 2 7.22 -3.69 15.15
CA THR A 2 6.10 -4.19 15.94
C THR A 2 4.84 -3.45 15.48
N ASP A 3 3.72 -4.18 15.38
CA ASP A 3 2.41 -3.62 15.08
C ASP A 3 2.02 -2.52 16.08
N CYS A 4 2.02 -2.87 17.35
CA CYS A 4 1.74 -1.97 18.45
C CYS A 4 2.70 -2.20 19.63
N PRO A 5 3.44 -1.18 20.09
CA PRO A 5 4.41 -1.32 21.18
C PRO A 5 3.77 -1.52 22.55
N THR A 6 2.48 -1.25 22.70
CA THR A 6 1.78 -1.24 23.98
C THR A 6 0.97 -2.49 24.28
N ARG A 7 0.56 -3.27 23.26
CA ARG A 7 -0.30 -4.45 23.42
C ARG A 7 0.38 -5.74 22.96
N GLU A 8 0.43 -6.00 21.65
CA GLU A 8 0.90 -7.27 21.09
C GLU A 8 2.42 -7.34 20.98
N ARG A 9 3.06 -6.27 20.55
CA ARG A 9 4.52 -6.16 20.35
C ARG A 9 5.03 -7.20 19.37
N ALA A 10 4.29 -7.42 18.30
CA ALA A 10 4.54 -8.48 17.33
C ALA A 10 4.92 -7.87 15.97
N GLY A 11 5.84 -8.51 15.25
CA GLY A 11 6.29 -8.10 13.93
C GLY A 11 5.35 -8.62 12.85
N TRP A 12 4.13 -8.12 12.81
CA TRP A 12 3.12 -8.51 11.83
C TRP A 12 3.55 -8.21 10.39
N THR A 13 3.38 -9.18 9.53
CA THR A 13 3.79 -9.09 8.11
C THR A 13 2.90 -8.14 7.33
N GLY A 14 1.58 -8.17 7.55
CA GLY A 14 0.65 -7.25 6.89
C GLY A 14 0.97 -5.80 7.16
N ASP A 15 1.17 -5.47 8.43
CA ASP A 15 1.52 -4.13 8.90
C ASP A 15 2.82 -3.62 8.27
N MET A 16 3.84 -4.47 8.26
CA MET A 16 5.11 -4.11 7.64
C MET A 16 4.96 -3.92 6.13
N GLY A 17 4.16 -4.76 5.46
CA GLY A 17 3.90 -4.67 4.03
C GLY A 17 3.22 -3.36 3.62
N VAL A 18 2.21 -2.91 4.37
CA VAL A 18 1.47 -1.68 4.05
C VAL A 18 2.22 -0.39 4.43
N PHE A 19 3.20 -0.47 5.34
CA PHE A 19 3.89 0.71 5.87
C PHE A 19 5.31 0.90 5.35
N ILE A 20 5.96 -0.10 4.76
CA ILE A 20 7.39 -0.05 4.43
C ILE A 20 7.77 1.15 3.56
N GLU A 21 7.01 1.48 2.53
CA GLU A 21 7.27 2.63 1.65
C GLU A 21 7.25 3.94 2.43
N THR A 22 6.27 4.11 3.29
CA THR A 22 6.15 5.25 4.20
C THR A 22 7.27 5.26 5.23
N GLY A 23 7.58 4.11 5.81
CA GLY A 23 8.66 3.95 6.79
C GLY A 23 10.01 4.40 6.24
N LEU A 24 10.34 3.99 5.00
CA LEU A 24 11.57 4.39 4.30
C LEU A 24 11.63 5.89 3.97
N THR A 25 10.50 6.57 3.97
CA THR A 25 10.43 8.03 3.77
C THR A 25 10.59 8.78 5.09
N LEU A 26 10.03 8.24 6.18
CA LEU A 26 10.02 8.90 7.48
C LEU A 26 11.31 8.69 8.28
N MET A 27 12.00 7.58 8.08
CA MET A 27 13.17 7.19 8.88
C MET A 27 14.10 6.22 8.14
N ASP A 28 15.34 6.12 8.59
CA ASP A 28 16.23 5.04 8.15
C ASP A 28 15.81 3.71 8.81
N CYS A 29 14.84 3.05 8.22
CA CYS A 29 14.37 1.74 8.67
C CYS A 29 14.99 0.56 7.91
N TYR A 30 15.92 0.82 6.97
CA TYR A 30 16.56 -0.23 6.17
C TYR A 30 17.20 -1.35 7.04
N PRO A 31 18.06 -1.05 8.04
CA PRO A 31 18.71 -2.10 8.83
C PRO A 31 17.71 -2.94 9.62
N VAL A 32 16.64 -2.32 10.13
CA VAL A 32 15.59 -3.01 10.87
C VAL A 32 14.78 -3.92 9.94
N ALA A 33 14.47 -3.44 8.73
CA ALA A 33 13.73 -4.21 7.73
C ALA A 33 14.56 -5.39 7.21
N GLU A 34 15.86 -5.20 6.93
CA GLU A 34 16.78 -6.27 6.51
C GLU A 34 16.86 -7.38 7.57
N LYS A 35 17.05 -6.99 8.85
CA LYS A 35 17.05 -7.95 9.96
C LYS A 35 15.72 -8.69 10.07
N TRP A 36 14.59 -7.97 9.96
CA TRP A 36 13.27 -8.56 10.03
C TRP A 36 13.01 -9.55 8.88
N LEU A 37 13.48 -9.25 7.67
CA LEU A 37 13.42 -10.18 6.53
C LEU A 37 14.22 -11.47 6.78
N ALA A 38 15.35 -11.39 7.49
CA ALA A 38 16.08 -12.59 7.89
C ALA A 38 15.23 -13.48 8.82
N GLU A 39 14.50 -12.88 9.76
CA GLU A 39 13.56 -13.63 10.61
C GLU A 39 12.39 -14.21 9.78
N CYS A 40 11.90 -13.50 8.79
CA CYS A 40 10.87 -14.01 7.87
C CYS A 40 11.33 -15.26 7.12
N ARG A 41 12.56 -15.24 6.57
CA ARG A 41 13.15 -16.41 5.87
C ARG A 41 13.28 -17.62 6.78
N LEU A 42 13.75 -17.42 8.02
CA LEU A 42 13.93 -18.49 9.00
C LEU A 42 12.61 -19.13 9.46
N ASN A 43 11.53 -18.37 9.40
CA ASN A 43 10.22 -18.79 9.90
C ASN A 43 9.21 -19.10 8.78
N GLN A 44 9.63 -19.07 7.52
CA GLN A 44 8.77 -19.49 6.40
C GLN A 44 8.51 -20.99 6.47
N TYR A 45 7.23 -21.37 6.33
CA TYR A 45 6.83 -22.78 6.37
C TYR A 45 7.38 -23.57 5.16
N PRO A 46 7.55 -24.91 5.30
CA PRO A 46 8.05 -25.75 4.21
C PRO A 46 7.26 -25.69 2.92
N ASP A 47 5.96 -25.44 2.98
CA ASP A 47 5.05 -25.32 1.83
C ASP A 47 5.03 -23.91 1.21
N GLY A 48 5.82 -22.98 1.71
CA GLY A 48 5.95 -21.61 1.20
C GLY A 48 5.10 -20.57 1.92
N ARG A 49 4.18 -20.98 2.80
CA ARG A 49 3.43 -20.01 3.62
C ARG A 49 4.35 -19.10 4.41
N MET A 50 3.94 -17.85 4.54
CA MET A 50 4.62 -16.90 5.43
C MET A 50 4.03 -16.97 6.83
N ALA A 51 4.90 -16.93 7.84
CA ALA A 51 4.43 -16.67 9.20
C ALA A 51 3.81 -15.27 9.25
N ASN A 52 2.70 -15.12 9.98
CA ASN A 52 2.05 -13.81 10.13
C ASN A 52 2.91 -12.82 10.92
N ILE A 53 3.78 -13.34 11.77
CA ILE A 53 4.61 -12.58 12.72
C ILE A 53 6.05 -13.07 12.61
N ALA A 54 7.00 -12.15 12.51
CA ALA A 54 8.44 -12.44 12.53
C ALA A 54 9.18 -11.43 13.43
N PRO A 55 10.03 -11.89 14.38
CA PRO A 55 10.18 -13.28 14.80
C PRO A 55 8.92 -13.84 15.44
N PRO A 56 8.75 -15.18 15.50
CA PRO A 56 7.61 -15.78 16.14
C PRO A 56 7.60 -15.45 17.64
N ASN A 57 6.46 -15.06 18.15
CA ASN A 57 6.30 -14.87 19.57
C ASN A 57 5.75 -16.15 20.25
N ALA A 58 5.84 -16.22 21.57
CA ALA A 58 5.40 -17.37 22.33
C ALA A 58 3.86 -17.46 22.48
N ARG A 59 3.09 -16.66 21.72
CA ARG A 59 1.61 -16.69 21.78
C ARG A 59 1.07 -17.79 20.86
N PRO A 60 0.57 -18.92 21.40
CA PRO A 60 -0.13 -19.90 20.58
C PRO A 60 -1.34 -19.24 19.91
N GLY A 61 -1.65 -19.61 18.69
CA GLY A 61 -2.81 -19.10 17.98
C GLY A 61 -2.45 -18.20 16.79
N TYR A 62 -1.57 -17.22 16.95
CA TYR A 62 -1.12 -16.38 15.82
C TYR A 62 -0.21 -17.12 14.83
N MET A 63 0.35 -18.27 15.26
CA MET A 63 1.28 -19.08 14.49
C MET A 63 0.68 -20.40 13.98
N THR A 64 -0.64 -20.56 14.06
CA THR A 64 -1.27 -21.74 13.46
C THR A 64 -1.10 -21.67 11.93
N PRO A 65 -0.61 -22.73 11.28
CA PRO A 65 -0.42 -22.73 9.82
C PRO A 65 -1.67 -22.34 9.02
N MET A 66 -2.87 -22.64 9.56
CA MET A 66 -4.13 -22.27 8.93
C MET A 66 -4.33 -20.74 8.83
N LEU A 67 -3.79 -19.96 9.77
CA LEU A 67 -3.88 -18.51 9.76
C LEU A 67 -2.75 -17.84 8.95
N CYS A 68 -1.65 -18.57 8.71
CA CYS A 68 -0.45 -18.06 8.04
C CYS A 68 -0.54 -18.19 6.51
N MET A 69 -1.67 -17.87 5.90
CA MET A 69 -1.89 -17.98 4.46
C MET A 69 -2.52 -16.75 3.82
N SER A 70 -2.71 -15.68 4.60
CA SER A 70 -3.44 -14.51 4.14
C SER A 70 -2.67 -13.74 3.06
N ALA A 71 -3.31 -13.58 1.91
CA ALA A 71 -2.87 -12.59 0.93
C ALA A 71 -2.94 -11.17 1.55
N GLY A 72 -2.03 -10.30 1.13
CA GLY A 72 -1.82 -8.99 1.74
C GLY A 72 -0.89 -9.03 2.95
N TRP A 73 -0.87 -10.12 3.74
CA TRP A 73 0.08 -10.34 4.83
C TRP A 73 1.35 -11.05 4.35
N GLY A 74 1.21 -12.23 3.80
CA GLY A 74 2.36 -12.98 3.28
C GLY A 74 3.07 -12.30 2.13
N ASP A 75 2.39 -11.43 1.40
CA ASP A 75 2.95 -10.62 0.31
C ASP A 75 4.07 -9.67 0.77
N ALA A 76 4.18 -9.40 2.08
CA ALA A 76 5.33 -8.70 2.64
C ALA A 76 6.68 -9.34 2.28
N ALA A 77 6.69 -10.67 2.02
CA ALA A 77 7.86 -11.38 1.49
C ALA A 77 8.39 -10.79 0.18
N ILE A 78 7.51 -10.15 -0.61
CA ILE A 78 7.85 -9.53 -1.90
C ILE A 78 7.88 -8.01 -1.76
N LEU A 79 6.86 -7.42 -1.12
CA LEU A 79 6.69 -5.97 -1.02
C LEU A 79 7.86 -5.31 -0.29
N VAL A 80 8.29 -5.89 0.84
CA VAL A 80 9.31 -5.26 1.69
C VAL A 80 10.68 -5.23 1.00
N PRO A 81 11.27 -6.36 0.53
CA PRO A 81 12.56 -6.29 -0.15
C PRO A 81 12.50 -5.52 -1.48
N TYR A 82 11.36 -5.53 -2.18
CA TYR A 82 11.17 -4.70 -3.37
C TYR A 82 11.25 -3.21 -3.04
N ALA A 83 10.55 -2.74 -2.00
CA ALA A 83 10.59 -1.35 -1.56
C ALA A 83 12.02 -0.92 -1.15
N LEU A 84 12.74 -1.77 -0.41
CA LEU A 84 14.14 -1.51 -0.04
C LEU A 84 15.01 -1.35 -1.29
N TYR A 85 14.89 -2.23 -2.26
CA TYR A 85 15.62 -2.15 -3.53
C TYR A 85 15.30 -0.88 -4.31
N LYS A 86 14.03 -0.55 -4.50
CA LYS A 86 13.60 0.67 -5.22
C LYS A 86 14.16 1.93 -4.58
N ARG A 87 14.31 1.95 -3.26
CA ARG A 87 14.79 3.09 -2.52
C ARG A 87 16.32 3.23 -2.55
N THR A 88 17.06 2.13 -2.57
CA THR A 88 18.51 2.12 -2.40
C THR A 88 19.29 1.64 -3.62
N GLY A 89 18.66 0.92 -4.54
CA GLY A 89 19.32 0.23 -5.64
C GLY A 89 20.08 -1.04 -5.21
N ASP A 90 19.97 -1.46 -3.94
CA ASP A 90 20.68 -2.63 -3.43
C ASP A 90 20.08 -3.94 -3.93
N ARG A 91 20.70 -4.54 -4.95
CA ARG A 91 20.30 -5.84 -5.50
C ARG A 91 20.55 -7.01 -4.54
N LYS A 92 21.41 -6.84 -3.55
CA LYS A 92 21.71 -7.90 -2.59
C LYS A 92 20.47 -8.23 -1.76
N ILE A 93 19.70 -7.24 -1.36
CA ILE A 93 18.46 -7.47 -0.61
C ILE A 93 17.46 -8.32 -1.41
N LEU A 94 17.40 -8.15 -2.74
CA LEU A 94 16.59 -9.00 -3.60
C LEU A 94 17.12 -10.42 -3.67
N ALA A 95 18.43 -10.57 -3.90
CA ALA A 95 19.08 -11.88 -4.02
C ALA A 95 18.93 -12.71 -2.74
N ASP A 96 19.15 -12.10 -1.57
CA ASP A 96 19.05 -12.75 -0.26
C ASP A 96 17.61 -13.24 0.05
N ASN A 97 16.60 -12.59 -0.52
CA ASN A 97 15.20 -12.89 -0.23
C ASN A 97 14.48 -13.61 -1.40
N TYR A 98 15.16 -13.85 -2.53
CA TYR A 98 14.51 -14.33 -3.75
C TYR A 98 13.81 -15.68 -3.57
N GLU A 99 14.43 -16.65 -2.91
CA GLU A 99 13.82 -17.95 -2.64
C GLU A 99 12.56 -17.82 -1.77
N MET A 100 12.59 -16.96 -0.74
CA MET A 100 11.43 -16.70 0.11
C MET A 100 10.27 -16.12 -0.72
N MET A 101 10.56 -15.16 -1.60
CA MET A 101 9.57 -14.57 -2.51
C MET A 101 8.94 -15.62 -3.43
N GLN A 102 9.77 -16.44 -4.08
CA GLN A 102 9.33 -17.51 -4.99
C GLN A 102 8.41 -18.52 -4.28
N ARG A 103 8.79 -18.92 -3.08
CA ARG A 103 8.03 -19.90 -2.28
C ARG A 103 6.68 -19.33 -1.85
N TRP A 104 6.62 -18.07 -1.40
CA TRP A 104 5.34 -17.42 -1.09
C TRP A 104 4.44 -17.31 -2.34
N TYR A 105 4.99 -16.80 -3.44
CA TYR A 105 4.24 -16.66 -4.68
C TYR A 105 3.73 -18.00 -5.21
N GLY A 106 4.57 -19.03 -5.16
CA GLY A 106 4.19 -20.41 -5.52
C GLY A 106 3.07 -20.97 -4.64
N PHE A 107 3.09 -20.68 -3.33
CA PHE A 107 2.02 -21.03 -2.41
C PHE A 107 0.70 -20.32 -2.80
N LEU A 108 0.74 -19.02 -3.05
CA LEU A 108 -0.46 -18.27 -3.44
C LEU A 108 -1.04 -18.73 -4.77
N LEU A 109 -0.18 -19.01 -5.76
CA LEU A 109 -0.59 -19.64 -7.04
C LEU A 109 -1.15 -21.03 -6.82
N GLY A 110 -0.56 -21.84 -5.94
CA GLY A 110 -1.06 -23.16 -5.56
C GLY A 110 -2.48 -23.09 -4.96
N ARG A 111 -2.78 -22.06 -4.17
CA ARG A 111 -4.15 -21.79 -3.71
C ARG A 111 -5.12 -21.59 -4.88
N ALA A 112 -4.73 -20.78 -5.87
CA ALA A 112 -5.55 -20.55 -7.06
C ALA A 112 -5.83 -21.84 -7.83
N GLN A 113 -4.84 -22.75 -7.92
CA GLN A 113 -4.95 -24.02 -8.64
C GLN A 113 -5.80 -25.07 -7.91
N GLN A 114 -6.06 -24.88 -6.62
CA GLN A 114 -6.91 -25.75 -5.80
C GLN A 114 -8.38 -25.29 -5.79
N THR A 115 -8.79 -24.41 -6.68
CA THR A 115 -10.17 -23.97 -6.85
C THR A 115 -11.10 -25.17 -7.06
N THR A 116 -12.19 -25.23 -6.31
CA THR A 116 -13.21 -26.27 -6.43
C THR A 116 -14.25 -25.90 -7.49
N ASP A 117 -14.99 -26.88 -8.00
CA ASP A 117 -15.96 -26.79 -9.12
C ASP A 117 -17.04 -25.70 -8.98
N GLU A 118 -17.26 -25.17 -7.77
CA GLU A 118 -18.19 -24.05 -7.54
C GLU A 118 -17.65 -22.69 -8.03
N GLN A 119 -16.42 -22.64 -8.52
CA GLN A 119 -15.65 -21.39 -8.52
C GLN A 119 -15.38 -20.80 -9.87
N GLN A 120 -15.61 -21.35 -10.95
CA GLN A 120 -15.64 -20.78 -12.29
C GLN A 120 -15.29 -21.80 -13.40
N ASP A 121 -16.15 -21.92 -14.38
CA ASP A 121 -15.81 -22.42 -15.71
C ASP A 121 -15.05 -21.33 -16.46
N GLY A 122 -13.87 -21.65 -16.97
CA GLY A 122 -13.14 -20.75 -17.84
C GLY A 122 -11.62 -20.92 -17.81
N ASP A 123 -10.96 -20.37 -18.83
CA ASP A 123 -9.52 -20.50 -19.09
C ASP A 123 -8.64 -19.92 -17.95
N TYR A 124 -9.21 -19.07 -17.08
CA TYR A 124 -8.48 -18.36 -16.02
C TYR A 124 -8.80 -18.88 -14.59
N ALA A 125 -9.66 -19.88 -14.44
CA ALA A 125 -10.06 -20.41 -13.12
C ALA A 125 -8.84 -20.74 -12.24
N LYS A 126 -7.80 -21.35 -12.81
CA LYS A 126 -6.55 -21.70 -12.13
C LYS A 126 -5.68 -20.52 -11.66
N PHE A 127 -6.08 -19.30 -11.95
CA PHE A 127 -5.45 -18.05 -11.48
C PHE A 127 -6.36 -17.25 -10.54
N THR A 128 -7.54 -17.79 -10.18
CA THR A 128 -8.48 -17.14 -9.27
C THR A 128 -8.34 -17.74 -7.88
N VAL A 129 -7.91 -16.93 -6.91
CA VAL A 129 -7.71 -17.35 -5.51
C VAL A 129 -9.03 -17.18 -4.77
N LEU A 130 -9.77 -18.28 -4.56
CA LEU A 130 -11.07 -18.26 -3.90
C LEU A 130 -11.14 -19.08 -2.61
N ASN A 131 -10.09 -19.82 -2.30
CA ASN A 131 -9.98 -20.66 -1.11
C ASN A 131 -8.95 -20.11 -0.11
N GLY A 132 -8.92 -20.71 1.08
CA GLY A 132 -8.04 -20.33 2.16
C GLY A 132 -8.63 -19.22 3.03
N MET A 133 -7.88 -18.80 4.03
CA MET A 133 -8.27 -17.76 4.98
C MET A 133 -7.43 -16.50 4.74
N ASP A 134 -8.11 -15.43 4.37
CA ASP A 134 -7.52 -14.11 4.23
C ASP A 134 -8.11 -13.16 5.28
N TYR A 135 -7.29 -12.28 5.85
CA TYR A 135 -7.77 -11.25 6.79
C TYR A 135 -8.55 -10.13 6.08
N GLY A 136 -8.47 -10.07 4.75
CA GLY A 136 -9.15 -9.06 3.96
C GLY A 136 -8.61 -7.66 4.22
N GLU A 137 -9.52 -6.68 4.27
CA GLU A 137 -9.15 -5.29 4.50
C GLU A 137 -8.69 -4.98 5.94
N TRP A 138 -9.00 -5.82 6.89
CA TRP A 138 -8.72 -5.64 8.32
C TRP A 138 -9.00 -4.22 8.84
N CYS A 139 -9.72 -4.11 9.93
CA CYS A 139 -10.14 -2.84 10.55
C CYS A 139 -10.91 -1.88 9.60
N GLU A 140 -11.56 -2.40 8.56
CA GLU A 140 -12.48 -1.62 7.73
C GLU A 140 -13.65 -1.11 8.59
N PRO A 141 -14.07 0.17 8.45
CA PRO A 141 -15.16 0.73 9.24
C PRO A 141 -16.44 -0.11 9.19
N GLY A 142 -17.03 -0.37 10.35
CA GLY A 142 -18.26 -1.17 10.46
C GLY A 142 -18.10 -2.68 10.28
N ILE A 143 -16.88 -3.19 10.10
CA ILE A 143 -16.59 -4.62 9.98
C ILE A 143 -15.74 -5.06 11.17
N THR A 144 -16.24 -5.97 11.99
CA THR A 144 -15.44 -6.55 13.06
C THR A 144 -14.38 -7.51 12.51
N PRO A 145 -13.25 -7.73 13.22
CA PRO A 145 -12.24 -8.71 12.83
C PRO A 145 -12.81 -10.10 12.55
N MET A 146 -13.75 -10.55 13.37
CA MET A 146 -14.43 -11.84 13.18
C MET A 146 -15.23 -11.86 11.86
N GLN A 147 -15.96 -10.81 11.54
CA GLN A 147 -16.69 -10.71 10.27
C GLN A 147 -15.75 -10.69 9.06
N ALA A 148 -14.63 -10.00 9.17
CA ALA A 148 -13.61 -9.99 8.11
C ALA A 148 -13.04 -11.39 7.85
N MET A 149 -12.76 -12.16 8.91
CA MET A 149 -12.23 -13.53 8.79
C MET A 149 -13.28 -14.53 8.30
N MET A 150 -14.53 -14.43 8.75
CA MET A 150 -15.61 -15.36 8.38
C MET A 150 -16.18 -15.09 6.99
N ASN A 151 -16.03 -13.86 6.49
CA ASN A 151 -16.49 -13.43 5.18
C ASN A 151 -15.36 -12.78 4.40
N PRO A 152 -14.25 -13.52 4.14
CA PRO A 152 -13.08 -12.95 3.49
C PRO A 152 -13.46 -12.45 2.10
N ARG A 153 -12.93 -11.28 1.73
CA ARG A 153 -13.13 -10.75 0.38
C ARG A 153 -12.34 -11.58 -0.59
N LYS A 154 -13.03 -12.37 -1.38
CA LYS A 154 -12.45 -13.32 -2.33
C LYS A 154 -11.57 -12.65 -3.40
N SER A 155 -11.80 -11.36 -3.70
CA SER A 155 -11.00 -10.58 -4.65
C SER A 155 -9.56 -10.33 -4.19
N VAL A 156 -9.30 -10.28 -2.88
CA VAL A 156 -7.99 -9.92 -2.30
C VAL A 156 -6.90 -10.88 -2.77
N GLY A 157 -7.11 -12.18 -2.64
CA GLY A 157 -6.12 -13.18 -3.04
C GLY A 157 -5.73 -13.08 -4.51
N THR A 158 -6.71 -12.93 -5.40
CA THR A 158 -6.47 -12.80 -6.85
C THR A 158 -5.79 -11.47 -7.20
N ALA A 159 -6.18 -10.38 -6.52
CA ALA A 159 -5.55 -9.08 -6.70
C ALA A 159 -4.07 -9.10 -6.31
N TYR A 160 -3.74 -9.72 -5.17
CA TYR A 160 -2.34 -9.87 -4.74
C TYR A 160 -1.56 -10.86 -5.62
N LEU A 161 -2.17 -11.93 -6.14
CA LEU A 161 -1.50 -12.82 -7.09
C LEU A 161 -1.06 -12.04 -8.35
N ALA A 162 -1.89 -11.12 -8.84
CA ALA A 162 -1.54 -10.26 -9.97
C ALA A 162 -0.45 -9.21 -9.58
N TYR A 163 -0.64 -8.51 -8.47
CA TYR A 163 0.24 -7.44 -8.03
C TYR A 163 1.64 -7.95 -7.65
N SER A 164 1.71 -8.93 -6.74
CA SER A 164 2.97 -9.53 -6.30
C SER A 164 3.69 -10.25 -7.43
N GLY A 165 2.96 -10.84 -8.38
CA GLY A 165 3.56 -11.47 -9.55
C GLY A 165 4.27 -10.47 -10.47
N ARG A 166 3.69 -9.27 -10.66
CA ARG A 166 4.33 -8.20 -11.41
C ARG A 166 5.60 -7.70 -10.72
N LEU A 167 5.54 -7.47 -9.40
CA LEU A 167 6.72 -7.04 -8.64
C LEU A 167 7.81 -8.10 -8.65
N LEU A 168 7.44 -9.38 -8.54
CA LEU A 168 8.41 -10.48 -8.59
C LEU A 168 9.04 -10.63 -9.98
N ALA A 169 8.32 -10.29 -11.06
CA ALA A 169 8.89 -10.22 -12.41
C ALA A 169 9.97 -9.13 -12.48
N GLU A 170 9.70 -7.92 -11.97
CA GLU A 170 10.70 -6.84 -11.89
C GLU A 170 11.92 -7.22 -11.03
N VAL A 171 11.70 -7.94 -9.93
CA VAL A 171 12.78 -8.49 -9.08
C VAL A 171 13.64 -9.47 -9.88
N ALA A 172 13.00 -10.38 -10.63
CA ALA A 172 13.72 -11.36 -11.45
C ALA A 172 14.52 -10.67 -12.55
N GLU A 173 13.99 -9.66 -13.21
CA GLU A 173 14.71 -8.81 -14.20
C GLU A 173 15.93 -8.15 -13.56
N ALA A 174 15.76 -7.51 -12.40
CA ALA A 174 16.85 -6.85 -11.67
C ALA A 174 17.97 -7.82 -11.29
N LEU A 175 17.63 -9.10 -11.06
CA LEU A 175 18.58 -10.18 -10.77
C LEU A 175 19.13 -10.88 -12.03
N GLY A 176 18.71 -10.47 -13.23
CA GLY A 176 19.14 -11.07 -14.49
C GLY A 176 18.54 -12.46 -14.80
N LYS A 177 17.39 -12.79 -14.19
CA LYS A 177 16.68 -14.08 -14.30
C LYS A 177 15.54 -13.96 -15.33
N ALA A 178 15.88 -13.86 -16.62
CA ALA A 178 14.93 -13.55 -17.69
C ALA A 178 13.78 -14.55 -17.80
N ASP A 179 14.05 -15.86 -17.66
CA ASP A 179 13.01 -16.90 -17.76
C ASP A 179 12.01 -16.80 -16.58
N ASP A 180 12.51 -16.58 -15.38
CA ASP A 180 11.67 -16.36 -14.20
C ASP A 180 10.80 -15.09 -14.38
N ALA A 181 11.41 -13.99 -14.86
CA ALA A 181 10.70 -12.74 -15.11
C ALA A 181 9.55 -12.93 -16.12
N ALA A 182 9.81 -13.61 -17.24
CA ALA A 182 8.78 -13.92 -18.24
C ALA A 182 7.65 -14.79 -17.66
N ASN A 183 7.98 -15.79 -16.84
CA ASN A 183 7.01 -16.66 -16.19
C ASN A 183 6.11 -15.89 -15.20
N TYR A 184 6.70 -15.05 -14.32
CA TYR A 184 5.93 -14.26 -13.37
C TYR A 184 5.07 -13.20 -14.07
N CYS A 185 5.59 -12.53 -15.10
CA CYS A 185 4.83 -11.58 -15.89
C CYS A 185 3.62 -12.26 -16.56
N GLY A 186 3.80 -13.44 -17.15
CA GLY A 186 2.72 -14.22 -17.75
C GLY A 186 1.67 -14.68 -16.73
N THR A 187 2.12 -15.14 -15.56
CA THR A 187 1.21 -15.53 -14.45
C THR A 187 0.43 -14.34 -13.93
N ALA A 188 1.08 -13.20 -13.70
CA ALA A 188 0.43 -11.96 -13.26
C ALA A 188 -0.61 -11.49 -14.30
N ALA A 189 -0.29 -11.51 -15.58
CA ALA A 189 -1.23 -11.13 -16.64
C ALA A 189 -2.46 -12.05 -16.68
N ASN A 190 -2.29 -13.35 -16.44
CA ASN A 190 -3.41 -14.29 -16.32
C ASN A 190 -4.23 -14.06 -15.04
N ALA A 191 -3.58 -13.71 -13.93
CA ALA A 191 -4.30 -13.32 -12.69
C ALA A 191 -5.12 -12.04 -12.87
N VAL A 192 -4.64 -11.05 -13.64
CA VAL A 192 -5.44 -9.87 -14.03
C VAL A 192 -6.69 -10.28 -14.81
N LYS A 193 -6.54 -11.18 -15.82
CA LYS A 193 -7.69 -11.68 -16.58
C LYS A 193 -8.67 -12.45 -15.70
N ALA A 194 -8.14 -13.26 -14.76
CA ALA A 194 -8.95 -13.99 -13.78
C ALA A 194 -9.71 -13.03 -12.85
N TYR A 195 -9.05 -11.98 -12.37
CA TYR A 195 -9.70 -10.94 -11.57
C TYR A 195 -10.85 -10.28 -12.33
N ARG A 196 -10.61 -9.88 -13.57
CA ARG A 196 -11.64 -9.24 -14.42
C ARG A 196 -12.81 -10.17 -14.67
N ALA A 197 -12.55 -11.44 -14.99
CA ALA A 197 -13.62 -12.42 -15.22
C ALA A 197 -14.48 -12.67 -13.96
N ALA A 198 -13.84 -12.76 -12.79
CA ALA A 198 -14.52 -13.10 -11.54
C ALA A 198 -15.22 -11.90 -10.88
N PHE A 199 -14.55 -10.74 -10.85
CA PHE A 199 -14.93 -9.60 -9.99
C PHE A 199 -15.36 -8.36 -10.75
N THR A 200 -15.43 -8.41 -12.09
CA THR A 200 -16.03 -7.33 -12.90
C THR A 200 -17.14 -7.87 -13.82
N GLU A 201 -18.01 -7.00 -14.24
CA GLU A 201 -19.01 -7.25 -15.27
C GLU A 201 -19.02 -6.07 -16.24
N ASN A 202 -18.77 -6.33 -17.52
CA ASN A 202 -18.63 -5.29 -18.55
C ASN A 202 -17.61 -4.18 -18.16
N GLY A 203 -16.52 -4.56 -17.47
CA GLY A 203 -15.51 -3.62 -16.99
C GLY A 203 -15.84 -2.89 -15.68
N VAL A 204 -17.03 -3.10 -15.12
CA VAL A 204 -17.47 -2.52 -13.85
C VAL A 204 -17.21 -3.47 -12.70
N ILE A 205 -16.65 -2.99 -11.60
CA ILE A 205 -16.38 -3.79 -10.39
C ILE A 205 -17.70 -4.21 -9.73
N LYS A 206 -17.84 -5.50 -9.44
CA LYS A 206 -19.01 -6.10 -8.75
C LYS A 206 -18.92 -5.88 -7.25
N SER A 207 -18.87 -4.63 -6.80
CA SER A 207 -18.78 -4.30 -5.37
C SER A 207 -19.32 -2.90 -5.11
N ASP A 208 -19.85 -2.72 -3.90
CA ASP A 208 -20.27 -1.44 -3.32
C ASP A 208 -19.27 -0.89 -2.29
N ARG A 209 -18.02 -1.39 -2.30
CA ARG A 209 -17.02 -1.06 -1.28
C ARG A 209 -15.83 -0.29 -1.86
N GLN A 210 -15.49 0.83 -1.23
CA GLN A 210 -14.37 1.69 -1.64
C GLN A 210 -13.05 0.90 -1.82
N CYS A 211 -12.75 -0.02 -0.89
CA CYS A 211 -11.52 -0.80 -0.89
C CYS A 211 -11.31 -1.65 -2.17
N GLU A 212 -12.38 -2.16 -2.77
CA GLU A 212 -12.30 -2.93 -4.01
C GLU A 212 -11.91 -2.05 -5.20
N TYR A 213 -12.44 -0.82 -5.27
CA TYR A 213 -12.09 0.15 -6.30
C TYR A 213 -10.65 0.64 -6.13
N VAL A 214 -10.26 1.00 -4.91
CA VAL A 214 -8.89 1.43 -4.61
C VAL A 214 -7.89 0.37 -5.04
N ARG A 215 -8.09 -0.87 -4.62
CA ARG A 215 -7.18 -1.98 -4.92
C ARG A 215 -7.12 -2.29 -6.41
N ALA A 216 -8.27 -2.35 -7.08
CA ALA A 216 -8.31 -2.64 -8.51
C ALA A 216 -7.55 -1.60 -9.34
N ILE A 217 -7.64 -0.32 -8.98
CA ILE A 217 -6.94 0.77 -9.66
C ILE A 217 -5.46 0.77 -9.28
N ALA A 218 -5.13 0.72 -7.99
CA ALA A 218 -3.75 0.76 -7.51
C ALA A 218 -2.91 -0.41 -8.03
N PHE A 219 -3.51 -1.59 -8.13
CA PHE A 219 -2.83 -2.80 -8.62
C PHE A 219 -2.93 -2.98 -10.14
N ALA A 220 -3.48 -1.99 -10.87
CA ALA A 220 -3.64 -2.02 -12.33
C ALA A 220 -4.35 -3.30 -12.82
N LEU A 221 -5.45 -3.67 -12.18
CA LEU A 221 -6.27 -4.84 -12.53
C LEU A 221 -7.30 -4.54 -13.63
N LEU A 222 -7.47 -3.26 -13.99
CA LEU A 222 -8.39 -2.73 -14.98
C LEU A 222 -7.64 -2.11 -16.14
N GLY A 223 -8.30 -1.96 -17.30
CA GLY A 223 -7.82 -1.10 -18.38
C GLY A 223 -7.88 0.38 -17.99
N GLU A 224 -7.23 1.24 -18.79
CA GLU A 224 -7.12 2.68 -18.47
C GLU A 224 -8.50 3.37 -18.38
N ASP A 225 -9.39 3.13 -19.37
CA ASP A 225 -10.72 3.74 -19.36
C ASP A 225 -11.62 3.17 -18.25
N GLU A 226 -11.49 1.89 -17.95
CA GLU A 226 -12.17 1.25 -16.83
C GLU A 226 -11.67 1.81 -15.49
N SER A 227 -10.36 2.06 -15.35
CA SER A 227 -9.77 2.68 -14.17
C SER A 227 -10.28 4.11 -13.96
N LYS A 228 -10.42 4.90 -15.03
CA LYS A 228 -11.04 6.23 -14.96
C LYS A 228 -12.50 6.16 -14.48
N ALA A 229 -13.28 5.25 -15.06
CA ALA A 229 -14.66 5.04 -14.63
C ALA A 229 -14.76 4.56 -13.19
N ALA A 230 -13.90 3.62 -12.79
CA ALA A 230 -13.81 3.13 -11.41
C ALA A 230 -13.40 4.23 -10.42
N ALA A 231 -12.47 5.12 -10.79
CA ALA A 231 -12.07 6.26 -9.97
C ALA A 231 -13.22 7.27 -9.81
N ALA A 232 -14.01 7.51 -10.87
CA ALA A 232 -15.22 8.35 -10.79
C ALA A 232 -16.25 7.75 -9.82
N THR A 233 -16.48 6.43 -9.90
CA THR A 233 -17.36 5.72 -8.98
C THR A 233 -16.83 5.79 -7.53
N LEU A 234 -15.55 5.55 -7.33
CA LEU A 234 -14.92 5.68 -6.01
C LEU A 234 -15.09 7.09 -5.43
N ASN A 235 -14.85 8.12 -6.24
CA ASN A 235 -15.06 9.51 -5.83
C ASN A 235 -16.51 9.76 -5.39
N GLN A 236 -17.47 9.26 -6.16
CA GLN A 236 -18.90 9.40 -5.83
C GLN A 236 -19.23 8.67 -4.52
N MET A 237 -18.72 7.44 -4.32
CA MET A 237 -18.90 6.68 -3.08
C MET A 237 -18.35 7.43 -1.85
N VAL A 238 -17.20 8.11 -2.00
CA VAL A 238 -16.61 8.92 -0.91
C VAL A 238 -17.50 10.12 -0.61
N ILE A 239 -18.00 10.82 -1.63
CA ILE A 239 -18.88 11.99 -1.45
C ILE A 239 -20.21 11.57 -0.80
N GLU A 240 -20.83 10.50 -1.28
CA GLU A 240 -22.10 9.99 -0.72
C GLU A 240 -21.94 9.48 0.72
N ASN A 241 -20.75 9.02 1.08
CA ASN A 241 -20.39 8.67 2.47
C ASN A 241 -19.98 9.90 3.30
N GLY A 242 -20.35 11.11 2.92
CA GLY A 242 -20.04 12.34 3.66
C GLY A 242 -18.55 12.70 3.68
N CYS A 243 -17.81 12.33 2.65
CA CYS A 243 -16.35 12.45 2.57
C CYS A 243 -15.63 11.67 3.68
N HIS A 244 -16.14 10.50 4.03
CA HIS A 244 -15.47 9.56 4.90
C HIS A 244 -14.90 8.39 4.10
N LEU A 245 -13.74 7.91 4.53
CA LEU A 245 -13.19 6.67 4.01
C LEU A 245 -13.99 5.45 4.51
N ASN A 246 -13.93 4.38 3.73
CA ASN A 246 -14.43 3.06 4.12
C ASN A 246 -13.45 1.99 3.63
N THR A 247 -12.20 2.12 4.08
CA THR A 247 -11.10 1.22 3.75
C THR A 247 -10.41 0.75 5.03
N GLY A 248 -9.80 -0.42 4.97
CA GLY A 248 -8.98 -0.98 6.03
C GLY A 248 -7.49 -0.89 5.69
N PHE A 249 -6.67 -1.73 6.34
CA PHE A 249 -5.21 -1.67 6.24
C PHE A 249 -4.69 -1.78 4.81
N LEU A 250 -5.25 -2.68 3.98
CA LEU A 250 -4.68 -2.99 2.67
C LEU A 250 -4.92 -1.90 1.63
N SER A 251 -6.01 -1.14 1.72
CA SER A 251 -6.39 -0.17 0.68
C SER A 251 -6.19 1.29 1.11
N THR A 252 -6.22 1.59 2.41
CA THR A 252 -6.03 2.97 2.92
C THR A 252 -4.74 3.63 2.42
N PRO A 253 -3.58 2.94 2.32
CA PRO A 253 -2.35 3.54 1.81
C PRO A 253 -2.45 4.11 0.39
N PHE A 254 -3.35 3.58 -0.43
CA PHE A 254 -3.50 3.94 -1.84
C PHE A 254 -4.68 4.89 -2.12
N LEU A 255 -5.60 5.07 -1.17
CA LEU A 255 -6.88 5.75 -1.41
C LEU A 255 -6.72 7.17 -1.94
N CYS A 256 -5.96 8.00 -1.24
CA CYS A 256 -5.74 9.40 -1.63
C CYS A 256 -4.95 9.54 -2.92
N ASP A 257 -3.96 8.65 -3.12
CA ASP A 257 -3.15 8.64 -4.33
C ASP A 257 -3.97 8.26 -5.57
N VAL A 258 -4.81 7.24 -5.46
CA VAL A 258 -5.73 6.83 -6.54
C VAL A 258 -6.69 7.96 -6.92
N LEU A 259 -7.29 8.62 -5.93
CA LEU A 259 -8.20 9.74 -6.19
C LEU A 259 -7.46 10.90 -6.88
N ALA A 260 -6.32 11.30 -6.36
CA ALA A 260 -5.52 12.40 -6.91
C ALA A 260 -5.04 12.11 -8.34
N LYS A 261 -4.59 10.89 -8.63
CA LYS A 261 -4.14 10.43 -9.94
C LYS A 261 -5.20 10.63 -11.04
N TYR A 262 -6.47 10.46 -10.70
CA TYR A 262 -7.58 10.60 -11.65
C TYR A 262 -8.31 11.94 -11.55
N GLY A 263 -7.70 12.95 -10.92
CA GLY A 263 -8.20 14.33 -10.89
C GLY A 263 -9.14 14.66 -9.74
N TYR A 264 -9.31 13.75 -8.77
CA TYR A 264 -10.16 13.95 -7.59
C TYR A 264 -9.36 14.39 -6.36
N THR A 265 -8.38 15.25 -6.57
CA THR A 265 -7.48 15.76 -5.51
C THR A 265 -8.25 16.45 -4.39
N ASP A 266 -9.29 17.24 -4.73
CA ASP A 266 -10.14 17.89 -3.72
C ASP A 266 -10.82 16.88 -2.79
N THR A 267 -11.24 15.74 -3.32
CA THR A 267 -11.83 14.66 -2.52
C THR A 267 -10.80 13.99 -1.62
N ALA A 268 -9.58 13.77 -2.13
CA ALA A 268 -8.48 13.25 -1.32
C ALA A 268 -8.14 14.18 -0.13
N TYR A 269 -8.13 15.50 -0.35
CA TYR A 269 -7.96 16.48 0.74
C TYR A 269 -9.14 16.50 1.71
N LYS A 270 -10.38 16.38 1.24
CA LYS A 270 -11.54 16.27 2.14
C LYS A 270 -11.47 15.03 3.04
N LEU A 271 -10.98 13.91 2.51
CA LEU A 271 -10.71 12.72 3.32
C LEU A 271 -9.62 12.96 4.36
N LEU A 272 -8.48 13.54 3.94
CA LEU A 272 -7.36 13.86 4.84
C LEU A 272 -7.78 14.80 5.97
N LEU A 273 -8.61 15.80 5.67
CA LEU A 273 -9.02 16.85 6.58
C LEU A 273 -10.37 16.56 7.27
N GLN A 274 -10.90 15.33 7.16
CA GLN A 274 -12.16 14.94 7.80
C GLN A 274 -12.01 14.91 9.32
N PRO A 275 -12.76 15.77 10.09
CA PRO A 275 -12.63 15.86 11.54
C PRO A 275 -13.40 14.76 12.29
N ASP A 276 -14.36 14.11 11.60
CA ASP A 276 -15.21 13.09 12.21
C ASP A 276 -14.70 11.67 11.87
N ALA A 277 -15.06 10.67 12.68
CA ALA A 277 -14.74 9.28 12.43
C ALA A 277 -15.62 8.70 11.30
N PRO A 278 -15.04 7.86 10.44
CA PRO A 278 -13.64 7.47 10.32
C PRO A 278 -12.78 8.55 9.64
N GLY A 279 -11.70 8.96 10.28
CA GLY A 279 -10.81 10.00 9.76
C GLY A 279 -9.61 10.26 10.68
N TRP A 280 -8.47 10.64 10.10
CA TRP A 280 -7.23 10.92 10.87
C TRP A 280 -7.38 12.11 11.83
N LEU A 281 -8.11 13.17 11.43
CA LEU A 281 -8.28 14.33 12.32
C LEU A 281 -9.24 14.07 13.48
N TYR A 282 -10.09 13.05 13.40
CA TYR A 282 -10.86 12.58 14.56
C TYR A 282 -9.94 12.14 15.69
N GLU A 283 -8.91 11.34 15.37
CA GLU A 283 -7.91 10.91 16.34
C GLU A 283 -7.19 12.11 16.97
N VAL A 284 -6.74 13.06 16.13
CA VAL A 284 -6.11 14.32 16.58
C VAL A 284 -7.05 15.11 17.47
N GLY A 285 -8.32 15.24 17.10
CA GLY A 285 -9.36 15.92 17.90
C GLY A 285 -9.62 15.28 19.26
N LYS A 286 -9.34 13.98 19.38
CA LYS A 286 -9.39 13.24 20.66
C LYS A 286 -8.08 13.33 21.48
N GLY A 287 -7.09 14.08 20.99
CA GLY A 287 -5.79 14.25 21.65
C GLY A 287 -4.79 13.14 21.39
N ALA A 288 -4.96 12.38 20.30
CA ALA A 288 -4.00 11.35 19.91
C ALA A 288 -2.61 11.94 19.64
N THR A 289 -1.59 11.27 20.15
CA THR A 289 -0.18 11.56 19.89
C THR A 289 0.45 10.49 18.99
N THR A 290 -0.31 9.45 18.69
CA THR A 290 0.07 8.30 17.86
C THR A 290 -1.13 7.90 17.01
N VAL A 291 -0.89 7.27 15.86
CA VAL A 291 -1.95 6.71 15.01
C VAL A 291 -2.56 5.48 15.70
N TRP A 292 -3.86 5.32 15.57
CA TRP A 292 -4.61 4.23 16.19
C TRP A 292 -4.81 3.06 15.23
N GLU A 293 -5.09 1.87 15.79
CA GLU A 293 -5.38 0.65 15.03
C GLU A 293 -6.74 0.69 14.36
N THR A 294 -7.71 1.32 15.00
CA THR A 294 -9.08 1.46 14.50
C THR A 294 -9.50 2.92 14.46
N TRP A 295 -10.36 3.26 13.50
CA TRP A 295 -10.84 4.63 13.28
C TRP A 295 -11.63 5.24 14.46
N THR A 296 -12.05 4.41 15.40
CA THR A 296 -12.77 4.79 16.61
C THR A 296 -12.05 4.26 17.85
N GLY A 297 -10.71 4.33 17.87
CA GLY A 297 -9.88 3.82 18.97
C GLY A 297 -10.23 4.39 20.34
N ILE A 298 -10.81 5.61 20.40
CA ILE A 298 -11.52 6.13 21.58
C ILE A 298 -12.95 6.45 21.14
N ASP A 299 -13.93 5.82 21.78
CA ASP A 299 -15.33 5.99 21.46
C ASP A 299 -15.91 7.33 21.99
N GLU A 300 -17.19 7.57 21.74
CA GLU A 300 -17.89 8.78 22.19
C GLU A 300 -17.92 8.94 23.72
N ASN A 301 -17.83 7.83 24.46
CA ASN A 301 -17.81 7.82 25.91
C ASN A 301 -16.39 7.95 26.50
N GLY A 302 -15.37 8.13 25.64
CA GLY A 302 -13.97 8.20 26.02
C GLY A 302 -13.34 6.86 26.38
N LYS A 303 -13.98 5.73 26.01
CA LYS A 303 -13.46 4.39 26.25
C LYS A 303 -12.50 3.99 25.14
N PRO A 304 -11.26 3.54 25.48
CA PRO A 304 -10.32 3.04 24.48
C PRO A 304 -10.71 1.63 23.99
N HIS A 305 -10.49 1.42 22.70
CA HIS A 305 -10.67 0.15 22.00
C HIS A 305 -9.40 -0.15 21.20
N GLU A 306 -9.00 -1.41 21.15
CA GLU A 306 -7.81 -1.90 20.44
C GLU A 306 -6.52 -1.13 20.79
N SER A 307 -5.58 -1.03 19.89
CA SER A 307 -4.32 -0.32 20.15
C SER A 307 -4.44 1.17 19.78
N LEU A 308 -4.05 2.03 20.71
CA LEU A 308 -3.92 3.47 20.48
C LEU A 308 -2.52 3.87 19.96
N ASN A 309 -1.68 2.90 19.60
CA ASN A 309 -0.38 3.15 18.99
C ASN A 309 -0.11 2.04 17.98
N HIS A 310 -0.48 2.28 16.71
CA HIS A 310 -0.40 1.32 15.64
C HIS A 310 -0.11 2.03 14.31
N TYR A 311 0.89 1.60 13.56
CA TYR A 311 1.39 2.40 12.45
C TYR A 311 0.66 2.21 11.11
N SER A 312 -0.20 1.21 10.94
CA SER A 312 -0.75 0.86 9.63
C SER A 312 -1.46 2.01 8.93
N TYR A 313 -2.37 2.71 9.58
CA TYR A 313 -3.02 3.90 9.01
C TYR A 313 -2.11 5.12 8.89
N GLY A 314 -0.97 5.11 9.56
CA GLY A 314 0.12 6.09 9.37
C GLY A 314 0.74 6.03 7.97
N ALA A 315 0.44 5.01 7.18
CA ALA A 315 0.83 4.92 5.77
C ALA A 315 0.35 6.12 4.92
N ILE A 316 -0.66 6.89 5.37
CA ILE A 316 -1.07 8.16 4.75
C ILE A 316 0.09 9.17 4.65
N CYS A 317 1.08 9.08 5.54
CA CYS A 317 2.26 9.95 5.47
C CYS A 317 3.01 9.76 4.14
N GLY A 318 2.95 8.59 3.51
CA GLY A 318 3.46 8.38 2.15
C GLY A 318 2.84 9.35 1.15
N TRP A 319 1.51 9.55 1.22
CA TRP A 319 0.81 10.52 0.37
C TRP A 319 1.13 11.97 0.74
N LEU A 320 1.39 12.29 2.00
CA LEU A 320 1.81 13.64 2.38
C LEU A 320 3.14 14.02 1.73
N PHE A 321 4.07 13.09 1.58
CA PHE A 321 5.33 13.30 0.88
C PHE A 321 5.17 13.21 -0.64
N GLY A 322 4.56 12.11 -1.14
CA GLY A 322 4.48 11.81 -2.57
C GLY A 322 3.37 12.58 -3.29
N GLY A 323 2.19 12.75 -2.70
CA GLY A 323 1.06 13.48 -3.27
C GLY A 323 1.12 14.96 -2.91
N VAL A 324 0.95 15.31 -1.65
CA VAL A 324 0.85 16.70 -1.20
C VAL A 324 2.10 17.52 -1.55
N CYS A 325 3.29 17.03 -1.21
CA CYS A 325 4.57 17.68 -1.52
C CYS A 325 5.21 17.17 -2.82
N GLY A 326 4.72 16.10 -3.40
CA GLY A 326 5.10 15.60 -4.72
C GLY A 326 6.48 14.95 -4.82
N ILE A 327 7.10 14.52 -3.72
CA ILE A 327 8.44 13.92 -3.73
C ILE A 327 8.36 12.44 -4.12
N HIS A 328 8.90 12.07 -5.28
CA HIS A 328 9.06 10.69 -5.71
C HIS A 328 10.53 10.40 -5.99
N TYR A 329 11.13 9.55 -5.18
CA TYR A 329 12.52 9.11 -5.33
C TYR A 329 12.57 7.57 -5.35
N ALA A 330 12.95 7.03 -6.49
CA ALA A 330 13.14 5.59 -6.70
C ALA A 330 14.19 5.35 -7.79
N ASP A 331 14.93 4.25 -7.72
CA ASP A 331 15.96 3.87 -8.71
C ASP A 331 17.00 4.97 -8.99
N GLY A 332 17.26 5.85 -8.02
CA GLY A 332 18.15 7.00 -8.19
C GLY A 332 17.57 8.17 -9.01
N VAL A 333 16.30 8.12 -9.36
CA VAL A 333 15.58 9.17 -10.10
C VAL A 333 14.69 9.96 -9.15
N LEU A 334 14.74 11.28 -9.25
CA LEU A 334 13.90 12.21 -8.51
C LEU A 334 12.92 12.90 -9.45
N THR A 335 11.64 12.74 -9.18
CA THR A 335 10.58 13.57 -9.77
C THR A 335 9.82 14.32 -8.69
N ILE A 336 9.33 15.52 -8.99
CA ILE A 336 8.56 16.34 -8.04
C ILE A 336 7.26 16.80 -8.71
N ALA A 337 6.14 16.41 -8.15
CA ALA A 337 4.80 16.73 -8.68
C ALA A 337 3.83 17.07 -7.54
N PRO A 338 3.95 18.25 -6.89
CA PRO A 338 3.11 18.60 -5.75
C PRO A 338 1.66 18.89 -6.17
N THR A 339 0.74 18.63 -5.25
CA THR A 339 -0.69 18.90 -5.43
C THR A 339 -1.18 19.92 -4.38
N PRO A 340 -0.95 21.23 -4.56
CA PRO A 340 -1.36 22.25 -3.60
C PRO A 340 -2.87 22.29 -3.38
N ASP A 341 -3.30 22.55 -2.14
CA ASP A 341 -4.70 22.74 -1.76
C ASP A 341 -4.87 24.04 -0.95
N LYS A 342 -5.89 24.84 -1.29
CA LYS A 342 -6.16 26.12 -0.64
C LYS A 342 -6.64 25.97 0.80
N THR A 343 -7.34 24.90 1.13
CA THR A 343 -7.84 24.65 2.50
C THR A 343 -6.67 24.37 3.44
N LEU A 344 -5.67 23.62 2.96
CA LEU A 344 -4.45 23.38 3.72
C LEU A 344 -3.55 24.63 3.76
N GLY A 345 -3.54 25.45 2.70
CA GLY A 345 -2.84 26.71 2.60
C GLY A 345 -1.34 26.59 2.33
N TRP A 346 -0.67 25.62 2.94
CA TRP A 346 0.75 25.35 2.71
C TRP A 346 1.13 23.92 3.12
N ALA A 347 2.16 23.39 2.50
CA ALA A 347 2.84 22.17 2.95
C ALA A 347 4.33 22.23 2.62
N LYS A 348 5.13 21.53 3.41
CA LYS A 348 6.56 21.38 3.18
C LYS A 348 7.03 20.04 3.75
N ALA A 349 7.71 19.27 2.92
CA ALA A 349 8.35 18.02 3.29
C ALA A 349 9.87 18.12 3.07
N ALA A 350 10.61 17.44 3.94
CA ALA A 350 12.04 17.23 3.80
C ALA A 350 12.31 15.72 3.93
N TYR A 351 12.93 15.16 2.91
CA TYR A 351 13.27 13.74 2.84
C TYR A 351 14.78 13.55 2.76
N ASP A 352 15.36 12.85 3.72
CA ASP A 352 16.77 12.49 3.74
C ASP A 352 16.95 11.17 2.94
N SER A 353 17.15 11.33 1.61
CA SER A 353 17.31 10.23 0.68
C SER A 353 18.75 9.69 0.68
N PRO A 354 19.00 8.48 0.13
CA PRO A 354 20.36 7.98 -0.08
C PRO A 354 21.27 8.93 -0.89
N ALA A 355 20.69 9.78 -1.74
CA ALA A 355 21.42 10.76 -2.54
C ALA A 355 21.59 12.13 -1.85
N GLY A 356 21.00 12.31 -0.67
CA GLY A 356 21.03 13.56 0.10
C GLY A 356 19.64 14.11 0.38
N ARG A 357 19.59 15.27 1.04
CA ARG A 357 18.36 15.90 1.48
C ARG A 357 17.59 16.51 0.31
N ILE A 358 16.33 16.09 0.17
CA ILE A 358 15.36 16.62 -0.79
C ILE A 358 14.31 17.42 -0.02
N VAL A 359 14.00 18.64 -0.49
CA VAL A 359 12.91 19.45 0.06
C VAL A 359 11.95 19.81 -1.04
N SER A 360 10.66 19.68 -0.77
CA SER A 360 9.59 20.20 -1.61
C SER A 360 8.52 20.83 -0.73
N GLY A 361 8.11 22.04 -1.07
CA GLY A 361 7.04 22.73 -0.36
C GLY A 361 6.34 23.73 -1.27
N TRP A 362 5.16 24.12 -0.84
CA TRP A 362 4.34 25.12 -1.50
C TRP A 362 3.54 25.94 -0.48
N ARG A 363 3.17 27.15 -0.88
CA ARG A 363 2.35 28.05 -0.06
C ARG A 363 1.48 28.91 -0.96
N TYR A 364 0.22 29.03 -0.58
CA TYR A 364 -0.69 30.01 -1.15
C TYR A 364 -0.47 31.41 -0.57
N ASP A 365 -0.51 32.42 -1.45
CA ASP A 365 -0.64 33.84 -1.12
C ASP A 365 -1.80 34.38 -1.98
N GLY A 366 -2.99 34.49 -1.39
CA GLY A 366 -4.22 34.69 -2.14
C GLY A 366 -4.52 33.55 -3.12
N ASP A 367 -4.49 33.85 -4.43
CA ASP A 367 -4.66 32.86 -5.50
C ASP A 367 -3.33 32.34 -6.08
N ALA A 368 -2.23 32.99 -5.75
CA ALA A 368 -0.90 32.59 -6.21
C ALA A 368 -0.32 31.47 -5.34
N VAL A 369 0.44 30.58 -5.97
CA VAL A 369 1.19 29.52 -5.28
C VAL A 369 2.68 29.76 -5.52
N THR A 370 3.45 29.79 -4.44
CA THR A 370 4.90 29.79 -4.47
C THR A 370 5.39 28.39 -4.10
N TYR A 371 6.36 27.88 -4.87
CA TYR A 371 6.98 26.58 -4.65
C TYR A 371 8.43 26.77 -4.20
N GLU A 372 8.87 25.97 -3.24
CA GLU A 372 10.23 25.91 -2.75
C GLU A 372 10.78 24.50 -2.89
N PHE A 373 11.96 24.37 -3.52
CA PHE A 373 12.61 23.07 -3.70
C PHE A 373 14.07 23.13 -3.25
N GLU A 374 14.58 22.03 -2.71
CA GLU A 374 16.01 21.81 -2.49
C GLU A 374 16.41 20.47 -3.08
N ILE A 375 17.36 20.49 -4.02
CA ILE A 375 17.82 19.32 -4.76
C ILE A 375 19.25 19.02 -4.33
N PRO A 376 19.57 17.78 -3.88
CA PRO A 376 20.91 17.42 -3.43
C PRO A 376 21.93 17.43 -4.58
N ALA A 377 23.21 17.54 -4.23
CA ALA A 377 24.30 17.76 -5.17
C ALA A 377 24.44 16.71 -6.29
N ASN A 378 23.98 15.49 -6.04
CA ASN A 378 24.15 14.36 -6.95
C ASN A 378 22.91 14.05 -7.80
N LEU A 379 21.86 14.89 -7.74
CA LEU A 379 20.61 14.67 -8.45
C LEU A 379 20.23 15.89 -9.30
N THR A 380 19.40 15.62 -10.30
CA THR A 380 18.49 16.60 -10.90
C THR A 380 17.07 16.16 -10.57
N ALA A 381 16.12 17.08 -10.61
CA ALA A 381 14.70 16.77 -10.39
C ALA A 381 13.86 17.18 -11.59
N ASP A 382 13.08 16.27 -12.13
CA ASP A 382 12.06 16.60 -13.12
C ASP A 382 10.79 17.04 -12.38
N VAL A 383 10.40 18.30 -12.58
CA VAL A 383 9.27 18.93 -11.90
C VAL A 383 8.10 19.06 -12.84
N THR A 384 6.91 18.68 -12.36
CA THR A 384 5.64 18.92 -13.03
C THR A 384 4.71 19.65 -12.07
N LEU A 385 4.30 20.87 -12.42
CA LEU A 385 3.36 21.64 -11.60
C LEU A 385 1.92 21.44 -12.06
N PRO A 386 0.93 21.70 -11.19
CA PRO A 386 -0.50 21.50 -11.52
C PRO A 386 -1.00 22.35 -12.70
N ASP A 387 -0.36 23.49 -12.97
CA ASP A 387 -0.68 24.36 -14.10
C ASP A 387 -0.10 23.85 -15.44
N GLY A 388 0.54 22.67 -15.43
CA GLY A 388 1.10 22.02 -16.61
C GLY A 388 2.55 22.43 -16.93
N ARG A 389 3.17 23.36 -16.19
CA ARG A 389 4.59 23.66 -16.35
C ARG A 389 5.45 22.45 -16.04
N LYS A 390 6.43 22.18 -16.91
CA LYS A 390 7.41 21.10 -16.76
C LYS A 390 8.80 21.63 -16.96
N PHE A 391 9.71 21.31 -16.06
CA PHE A 391 11.10 21.72 -16.13
C PHE A 391 11.99 20.82 -15.27
N THR A 392 13.30 20.84 -15.54
CA THR A 392 14.30 20.12 -14.74
C THR A 392 15.06 21.11 -13.85
N LEU A 393 15.19 20.79 -12.57
CA LEU A 393 15.98 21.56 -11.61
C LEU A 393 17.36 20.92 -11.41
N ALA A 394 18.40 21.76 -11.47
CA ALA A 394 19.75 21.40 -11.06
C ALA A 394 19.87 21.32 -9.53
N PRO A 395 21.00 20.78 -8.99
CA PRO A 395 21.27 20.84 -7.56
C PRO A 395 21.20 22.27 -7.00
N GLY A 396 20.67 22.41 -5.78
CA GLY A 396 20.55 23.70 -5.10
C GLY A 396 19.14 24.02 -4.62
N LYS A 397 18.95 25.26 -4.17
CA LYS A 397 17.67 25.79 -3.70
C LYS A 397 16.99 26.59 -4.81
N HIS A 398 15.71 26.38 -4.98
CA HIS A 398 14.91 27.01 -6.04
C HIS A 398 13.59 27.53 -5.46
N THR A 399 13.14 28.66 -5.99
CA THR A 399 11.80 29.21 -5.74
C THR A 399 11.14 29.48 -7.09
N VAL A 400 9.91 29.01 -7.24
CA VAL A 400 9.16 29.04 -8.51
C VAL A 400 7.78 29.64 -8.29
#